data_c22a1696ceecd12a481954a17ebdc980
#
_entry.id   c22a1696ceecd12a481954a17ebdc980
#
_cell.length_a   1.000
_cell.length_b   1.000
_cell.length_c   1.000
_cell.angle_alpha   90.00
_cell.angle_beta   90.00
_cell.angle_gamma   90.00
#
_symmetry.space_group_name_H-M   'P 1'
#
loop_
_entity.id
_entity.type
_entity.pdbx_description
1 polymer ?
#
loop_
_entity_poly.entity_id
_entity_poly.type
_entity_poly.pdbx_seq_one_letter_code
_entity_poly.pdbx_strand_id
1 'polypeptide(L)'
;PASGRKYLGFSFWYGPGGQVRCRVADKAKETYKQRIRQLTRRSGGRSLPDVVERLRTYMPGWKGYFQLAQTPKVFRELDEWLRHRLRALQLKHWRRGTTMYRELLALGAAKPDAHRIAANSRRWWRNSCFALNRVMPIAYFDRLGVPRLS
;
A
#
# COMPACT_ATOMS: atom_id res chain seq x y z
N PRO A 1 10.27 -14.73 31.09
CA PRO A 1 9.08 -13.99 30.68
C PRO A 1 9.00 -13.95 29.13
N ALA A 2 7.80 -14.13 28.57
CA ALA A 2 7.60 -14.16 27.12
C ALA A 2 7.59 -12.76 26.48
N SER A 3 7.58 -11.71 27.29
CA SER A 3 7.55 -10.32 26.82
C SER A 3 8.78 -9.97 25.99
N GLY A 4 8.56 -9.49 24.76
CA GLY A 4 9.62 -9.07 23.82
C GLY A 4 10.31 -10.21 23.05
N ARG A 5 9.97 -11.47 23.30
CA ARG A 5 10.52 -12.58 22.50
C ARG A 5 9.96 -12.55 21.07
N LYS A 6 10.83 -12.76 20.09
CA LYS A 6 10.51 -12.85 18.67
C LYS A 6 10.66 -14.31 18.23
N TYR A 7 9.62 -14.84 17.59
CA TYR A 7 9.64 -16.20 17.06
C TYR A 7 8.89 -16.26 15.71
N LEU A 8 9.54 -16.75 14.70
CA LEU A 8 8.96 -16.93 13.36
C LEU A 8 8.24 -15.67 12.80
N GLY A 9 8.80 -14.49 13.05
CA GLY A 9 8.21 -13.24 12.57
C GLY A 9 7.12 -12.65 13.48
N PHE A 10 6.80 -13.31 14.59
CA PHE A 10 5.88 -12.81 15.60
C PHE A 10 6.63 -12.21 16.80
N SER A 11 6.01 -11.28 17.46
CA SER A 11 6.42 -10.68 18.73
C SER A 11 5.29 -10.89 19.75
N PHE A 12 5.65 -11.26 20.95
CA PHE A 12 4.68 -11.55 22.01
C PHE A 12 4.72 -10.48 23.09
N TRP A 13 3.56 -10.15 23.68
CA TRP A 13 3.47 -9.27 24.83
C TRP A 13 2.35 -9.71 25.77
N TYR A 14 2.41 -9.27 27.00
CA TYR A 14 1.34 -9.48 27.97
C TYR A 14 0.30 -8.37 27.87
N GLY A 15 -0.94 -8.73 27.59
CA GLY A 15 -2.09 -7.84 27.62
C GLY A 15 -2.65 -7.66 29.05
N PRO A 16 -3.66 -6.80 29.21
CA PRO A 16 -4.40 -6.68 30.46
C PRO A 16 -4.94 -8.05 30.89
N GLY A 17 -4.73 -8.43 32.16
CA GLY A 17 -5.11 -9.75 32.71
C GLY A 17 -4.08 -10.86 32.46
N GLY A 18 -2.83 -10.53 32.09
CA GLY A 18 -1.73 -11.49 31.95
C GLY A 18 -1.81 -12.41 30.70
N GLN A 19 -2.74 -12.13 29.79
CA GLN A 19 -2.87 -12.90 28.55
C GLN A 19 -1.70 -12.63 27.61
N VAL A 20 -1.10 -13.69 27.06
CA VAL A 20 -0.09 -13.57 26.02
C VAL A 20 -0.78 -13.22 24.69
N ARG A 21 -0.41 -12.09 24.12
CA ARG A 21 -0.88 -11.62 22.82
C ARG A 21 0.23 -11.68 21.79
N CYS A 22 -0.14 -11.92 20.54
CA CYS A 22 0.74 -12.07 19.40
C CYS A 22 0.57 -10.89 18.43
N ARG A 23 1.68 -10.31 17.99
CA ARG A 23 1.70 -9.26 16.94
C ARG A 23 2.74 -9.58 15.88
N VAL A 24 2.57 -8.98 14.70
CA VAL A 24 3.60 -9.04 13.65
C VAL A 24 4.85 -8.30 14.13
N ALA A 25 6.00 -8.98 14.10
CA ALA A 25 7.28 -8.37 14.48
C ALA A 25 7.69 -7.26 13.50
N ASP A 26 8.40 -6.24 13.98
CA ASP A 26 8.83 -5.12 13.15
C ASP A 26 9.70 -5.56 11.97
N LYS A 27 10.57 -6.56 12.17
CA LYS A 27 11.38 -7.16 11.11
C LYS A 27 10.51 -7.78 10.01
N ALA A 28 9.41 -8.46 10.38
CA ALA A 28 8.49 -9.05 9.41
C ALA A 28 7.74 -7.97 8.60
N LYS A 29 7.34 -6.87 9.26
CA LYS A 29 6.75 -5.71 8.58
C LYS A 29 7.73 -5.07 7.59
N GLU A 30 8.98 -4.92 7.98
CA GLU A 30 10.01 -4.35 7.09
C GLU A 30 10.30 -5.28 5.91
N THR A 31 10.41 -6.59 6.12
CA THR A 31 10.55 -7.58 5.05
C THR A 31 9.39 -7.51 4.06
N TYR A 32 8.15 -7.38 4.56
CA TYR A 32 6.98 -7.15 3.71
C TYR A 32 7.12 -5.87 2.88
N LYS A 33 7.45 -4.75 3.52
CA LYS A 33 7.65 -3.46 2.84
C LYS A 33 8.74 -3.52 1.79
N GLN A 34 9.85 -4.19 2.07
CA GLN A 34 10.94 -4.39 1.10
C GLN A 34 10.46 -5.19 -0.12
N ARG A 35 9.71 -6.27 0.10
CA ARG A 35 9.15 -7.06 -1.00
C ARG A 35 8.15 -6.25 -1.83
N ILE A 36 7.26 -5.52 -1.18
CA ILE A 36 6.33 -4.62 -1.87
C ILE A 36 7.08 -3.54 -2.67
N ARG A 37 8.15 -2.95 -2.12
CA ARG A 37 8.99 -1.98 -2.86
C ARG A 37 9.58 -2.59 -4.13
N GLN A 38 10.01 -3.83 -4.09
CA GLN A 38 10.53 -4.56 -5.28
C GLN A 38 9.43 -4.79 -6.31
N LEU A 39 8.24 -5.26 -5.87
CA LEU A 39 7.10 -5.55 -6.74
C LEU A 39 6.53 -4.28 -7.39
N THR A 40 6.53 -3.17 -6.65
CA THR A 40 6.00 -1.86 -7.07
C THR A 40 7.09 -0.89 -7.51
N ARG A 41 8.22 -1.39 -8.00
CA ARG A 41 9.35 -0.56 -8.40
C ARG A 41 8.98 0.30 -9.61
N ARG A 42 9.10 1.62 -9.46
CA ARG A 42 8.70 2.62 -10.47
C ARG A 42 9.57 2.62 -11.73
N SER A 43 10.78 2.11 -11.64
CA SER A 43 11.74 2.03 -12.75
C SER A 43 11.74 0.67 -13.47
N GLY A 44 10.82 -0.24 -13.10
CA GLY A 44 10.82 -1.61 -13.60
C GLY A 44 10.14 -1.83 -14.95
N GLY A 45 9.64 -0.78 -15.62
CA GLY A 45 8.96 -0.89 -16.91
C GLY A 45 7.66 -1.69 -16.93
N ARG A 46 7.13 -2.05 -15.74
CA ARG A 46 5.93 -2.88 -15.61
C ARG A 46 4.68 -2.05 -15.64
N SER A 47 3.63 -2.57 -16.28
CA SER A 47 2.29 -1.98 -16.24
C SER A 47 1.66 -2.12 -14.85
N LEU A 48 0.63 -1.33 -14.57
CA LEU A 48 -0.11 -1.47 -13.30
C LEU A 48 -0.80 -2.84 -13.19
N PRO A 49 -1.43 -3.41 -14.23
CA PRO A 49 -1.95 -4.78 -14.19
C PRO A 49 -0.91 -5.84 -13.83
N ASP A 50 0.31 -5.76 -14.38
CA ASP A 50 1.40 -6.69 -14.05
C ASP A 50 1.82 -6.60 -12.58
N VAL A 51 1.85 -5.38 -12.05
CA VAL A 51 2.14 -5.14 -10.63
C VAL A 51 1.03 -5.74 -9.76
N VAL A 52 -0.23 -5.53 -10.12
CA VAL A 52 -1.38 -6.09 -9.39
C VAL A 52 -1.33 -7.61 -9.36
N GLU A 53 -1.03 -8.26 -10.49
CA GLU A 53 -0.94 -9.73 -10.55
C GLU A 53 0.16 -10.27 -9.62
N ARG A 54 1.30 -9.62 -9.56
CA ARG A 54 2.38 -9.98 -8.64
C ARG A 54 2.00 -9.78 -7.17
N LEU A 55 1.22 -8.74 -6.87
CA LEU A 55 0.68 -8.52 -5.52
C LEU A 55 -0.33 -9.62 -5.15
N ARG A 56 -1.17 -10.04 -6.08
CA ARG A 56 -2.14 -11.13 -5.91
C ARG A 56 -1.46 -12.47 -5.62
N THR A 57 -0.29 -12.69 -6.16
CA THR A 57 0.51 -13.89 -5.88
C THR A 57 1.16 -13.85 -4.51
N TYR A 58 1.68 -12.69 -4.09
CA TYR A 58 2.46 -12.56 -2.86
C TYR A 58 1.63 -12.32 -1.59
N MET A 59 0.70 -11.38 -1.65
CA MET A 59 0.00 -10.88 -0.44
C MET A 59 -0.87 -11.93 0.27
N PRO A 60 -1.61 -12.81 -0.42
CA PRO A 60 -2.41 -13.82 0.25
C PRO A 60 -1.59 -14.78 1.11
N GLY A 61 -0.41 -15.19 0.63
CA GLY A 61 0.49 -16.05 1.39
C GLY A 61 1.00 -15.37 2.67
N TRP A 62 1.39 -14.10 2.57
CA TRP A 62 1.82 -13.31 3.73
C TRP A 62 0.67 -13.09 4.74
N LYS A 63 -0.52 -12.75 4.24
CA LYS A 63 -1.73 -12.62 5.06
C LYS A 63 -2.07 -13.93 5.77
N GLY A 64 -2.08 -15.05 5.05
CA GLY A 64 -2.36 -16.37 5.61
C GLY A 64 -1.40 -16.75 6.73
N TYR A 65 -0.11 -16.42 6.58
CA TYR A 65 0.90 -16.68 7.61
C TYR A 65 0.69 -15.81 8.87
N PHE A 66 0.36 -14.53 8.70
CA PHE A 66 0.24 -13.57 9.81
C PHE A 66 -1.21 -13.35 10.31
N GLN A 67 -2.19 -14.07 9.78
CA GLN A 67 -3.60 -13.92 10.18
C GLN A 67 -3.86 -14.14 11.68
N LEU A 68 -3.00 -14.91 12.36
CA LEU A 68 -3.09 -15.17 13.81
C LEU A 68 -2.65 -13.96 14.65
N ALA A 69 -2.00 -12.97 14.05
CA ALA A 69 -1.58 -11.78 14.77
C ALA A 69 -2.79 -10.91 15.14
N GLN A 70 -2.90 -10.59 16.42
CA GLN A 70 -3.98 -9.77 16.98
C GLN A 70 -3.73 -8.27 16.77
N THR A 71 -3.38 -7.88 15.55
CA THR A 71 -2.98 -6.49 15.22
C THR A 71 -3.65 -6.00 13.94
N PRO A 72 -4.99 -5.86 13.91
CA PRO A 72 -5.70 -5.39 12.71
C PRO A 72 -5.26 -3.99 12.27
N LYS A 73 -4.81 -3.15 13.20
CA LYS A 73 -4.28 -1.81 12.89
C LYS A 73 -3.06 -1.90 11.97
N VAL A 74 -2.13 -2.83 12.22
CA VAL A 74 -0.93 -3.02 11.39
C VAL A 74 -1.30 -3.39 9.96
N PHE A 75 -2.27 -4.26 9.77
CA PHE A 75 -2.74 -4.65 8.43
C PHE A 75 -3.35 -3.47 7.67
N ARG A 76 -4.17 -2.64 8.34
CA ARG A 76 -4.71 -1.42 7.75
C ARG A 76 -3.63 -0.43 7.35
N GLU A 77 -2.66 -0.18 8.23
CA GLU A 77 -1.53 0.72 7.95
C GLU A 77 -0.69 0.24 6.74
N LEU A 78 -0.46 -1.07 6.63
CA LEU A 78 0.25 -1.65 5.48
C LEU A 78 -0.57 -1.54 4.19
N ASP A 79 -1.89 -1.73 4.27
CA ASP A 79 -2.80 -1.55 3.14
C ASP A 79 -2.83 -0.08 2.67
N GLU A 80 -2.94 0.88 3.57
CA GLU A 80 -2.89 2.32 3.27
C GLU A 80 -1.58 2.71 2.61
N TRP A 81 -0.46 2.25 3.16
CA TRP A 81 0.86 2.48 2.62
C TRP A 81 1.03 1.87 1.21
N LEU A 82 0.50 0.67 0.97
CA LEU A 82 0.51 0.06 -0.36
C LEU A 82 -0.28 0.91 -1.37
N ARG A 83 -1.50 1.36 -1.02
CA ARG A 83 -2.32 2.19 -1.92
C ARG A 83 -1.65 3.52 -2.23
N HIS A 84 -0.98 4.13 -1.25
CA HIS A 84 -0.16 5.30 -1.48
C HIS A 84 0.94 5.03 -2.54
N ARG A 85 1.64 3.90 -2.43
CA ARG A 85 2.66 3.51 -3.43
C ARG A 85 2.08 3.27 -4.81
N LEU A 86 0.92 2.63 -4.91
CA LEU A 86 0.26 2.36 -6.19
C LEU A 86 -0.21 3.66 -6.86
N ARG A 87 -0.71 4.64 -6.10
CA ARG A 87 -1.02 5.98 -6.62
C ARG A 87 0.23 6.67 -7.18
N ALA A 88 1.33 6.63 -6.43
CA ALA A 88 2.60 7.20 -6.89
C ALA A 88 3.13 6.51 -8.14
N LEU A 89 2.97 5.19 -8.25
CA LEU A 89 3.31 4.41 -9.43
C LEU A 89 2.46 4.82 -10.63
N GLN A 90 1.15 4.97 -10.45
CA GLN A 90 0.23 5.40 -11.50
C GLN A 90 0.57 6.79 -12.01
N LEU A 91 0.85 7.75 -11.12
CA LEU A 91 1.29 9.09 -11.51
C LEU A 91 2.58 9.03 -12.34
N LYS A 92 3.51 8.17 -11.97
CA LYS A 92 4.73 7.99 -12.75
C LYS A 92 4.46 7.40 -14.14
N HIS A 93 3.52 6.47 -14.27
CA HIS A 93 3.13 5.91 -15.57
C HIS A 93 2.55 6.98 -16.49
N TRP A 94 1.78 7.90 -15.97
CA TRP A 94 1.26 9.03 -16.78
C TRP A 94 2.34 10.04 -17.19
N ARG A 95 3.46 10.10 -16.49
CA ARG A 95 4.69 10.85 -16.78
C ARG A 95 4.54 12.35 -16.97
N ARG A 96 3.73 12.80 -17.93
CA ARG A 96 3.56 14.22 -18.31
C ARG A 96 2.37 14.84 -17.58
N GLY A 97 2.51 16.12 -17.20
CA GLY A 97 1.44 16.86 -16.53
C GLY A 97 0.15 16.90 -17.36
N THR A 98 0.25 17.04 -18.69
CA THR A 98 -0.91 17.04 -19.60
C THR A 98 -1.67 15.71 -19.56
N THR A 99 -0.95 14.59 -19.54
CA THR A 99 -1.55 13.26 -19.40
C THR A 99 -2.17 13.08 -18.04
N MET A 100 -1.47 13.46 -16.97
CA MET A 100 -2.00 13.42 -15.58
C MET A 100 -3.30 14.22 -15.46
N TYR A 101 -3.34 15.42 -16.00
CA TYR A 101 -4.52 16.26 -15.96
C TYR A 101 -5.71 15.60 -16.64
N ARG A 102 -5.54 15.10 -17.86
CA ARG A 102 -6.58 14.40 -18.61
C ARG A 102 -7.09 13.17 -17.88
N GLU A 103 -6.19 12.31 -17.41
CA GLU A 103 -6.56 11.05 -16.73
C GLU A 103 -7.24 11.31 -15.38
N LEU A 104 -6.79 12.32 -14.63
CA LEU A 104 -7.41 12.71 -13.38
C LEU A 104 -8.84 13.23 -13.60
N LEU A 105 -9.08 14.03 -14.64
CA LEU A 105 -10.42 14.47 -14.99
C LEU A 105 -11.30 13.30 -15.41
N ALA A 106 -10.78 12.36 -16.17
CA ALA A 106 -11.50 11.14 -16.57
C ALA A 106 -11.91 10.28 -15.35
N LEU A 107 -11.11 10.30 -14.28
CA LEU A 107 -11.42 9.62 -13.01
C LEU A 107 -12.36 10.44 -12.10
N GLY A 108 -12.81 11.62 -12.51
CA GLY A 108 -13.73 12.46 -11.76
C GLY A 108 -13.08 13.45 -10.79
N ALA A 109 -11.79 13.76 -10.96
CA ALA A 109 -11.12 14.78 -10.16
C ALA A 109 -11.70 16.17 -10.45
N ALA A 110 -11.77 17.01 -9.41
CA ALA A 110 -12.06 18.44 -9.59
C ALA A 110 -10.93 19.11 -10.38
N LYS A 111 -11.28 20.02 -11.30
CA LYS A 111 -10.29 20.74 -12.13
C LYS A 111 -9.14 21.38 -11.35
N PRO A 112 -9.36 22.08 -10.20
CA PRO A 112 -8.27 22.66 -9.42
C PRO A 112 -7.29 21.61 -8.88
N ASP A 113 -7.79 20.46 -8.42
CA ASP A 113 -6.97 19.38 -7.91
C ASP A 113 -6.16 18.72 -9.03
N ALA A 114 -6.80 18.44 -10.17
CA ALA A 114 -6.14 17.90 -11.35
C ALA A 114 -5.03 18.82 -11.85
N HIS A 115 -5.28 20.13 -11.90
CA HIS A 115 -4.30 21.13 -12.31
C HIS A 115 -3.12 21.19 -11.34
N ARG A 116 -3.38 21.22 -10.03
CA ARG A 116 -2.34 21.26 -8.98
C ARG A 116 -1.43 20.03 -9.03
N ILE A 117 -1.99 18.84 -9.20
CA ILE A 117 -1.23 17.59 -9.31
C ILE A 117 -0.41 17.58 -10.59
N ALA A 118 -0.99 17.97 -11.71
CA ALA A 118 -0.34 18.01 -13.01
C ALA A 118 0.82 19.02 -13.06
N ALA A 119 0.66 20.18 -12.45
CA ALA A 119 1.71 21.22 -12.35
C ALA A 119 2.94 20.71 -11.57
N ASN A 120 2.75 19.78 -10.64
CA ASN A 120 3.82 19.16 -9.85
C ASN A 120 4.09 17.71 -10.30
N SER A 121 4.03 17.43 -11.57
CA SER A 121 4.05 16.09 -12.16
C SER A 121 5.22 15.18 -11.75
N ARG A 122 6.35 15.73 -11.30
CA ARG A 122 7.52 14.96 -10.84
C ARG A 122 7.47 14.57 -9.36
N ARG A 123 6.55 15.13 -8.57
CA ARG A 123 6.44 14.88 -7.11
C ARG A 123 5.43 13.77 -6.81
N TRP A 124 5.63 12.60 -7.39
CA TRP A 124 4.68 11.47 -7.33
C TRP A 124 4.29 11.07 -5.90
N TRP A 125 5.26 10.99 -5.00
CA TRP A 125 5.01 10.58 -3.62
C TRP A 125 4.15 11.59 -2.87
N ARG A 126 4.48 12.87 -2.98
CA ARG A 126 3.70 13.94 -2.36
C ARG A 126 2.28 14.02 -2.93
N ASN A 127 2.17 13.91 -4.25
CA ASN A 127 0.88 14.00 -4.94
C ASN A 127 -0.01 12.77 -4.72
N SER A 128 0.55 11.64 -4.28
CA SER A 128 -0.22 10.42 -3.99
C SER A 128 -1.02 10.48 -2.69
N CYS A 129 -0.91 11.59 -1.94
CA CYS A 129 -1.71 11.91 -0.75
C CYS A 129 -2.92 12.80 -1.09
N PHE A 130 -3.78 13.04 -0.12
CA PHE A 130 -4.89 14.01 -0.13
C PHE A 130 -5.85 13.89 -1.33
N ALA A 131 -5.75 14.80 -2.30
CA ALA A 131 -6.67 14.86 -3.43
C ALA A 131 -6.75 13.54 -4.21
N LEU A 132 -5.62 12.85 -4.37
CA LEU A 132 -5.58 11.58 -5.06
C LEU A 132 -6.32 10.45 -4.31
N ASN A 133 -6.45 10.55 -2.99
CA ASN A 133 -7.25 9.59 -2.21
C ASN A 133 -8.74 9.64 -2.58
N ARG A 134 -9.24 10.81 -3.01
CA ARG A 134 -10.64 10.96 -3.46
C ARG A 134 -10.85 10.37 -4.84
N VAL A 135 -9.87 10.51 -5.72
CA VAL A 135 -9.94 10.09 -7.12
C VAL A 135 -9.64 8.60 -7.28
N MET A 136 -8.65 8.10 -6.54
CA MET A 136 -8.28 6.69 -6.47
C MET A 136 -8.41 6.17 -5.03
N PRO A 137 -9.65 5.99 -4.52
CA PRO A 137 -9.89 5.44 -3.20
C PRO A 137 -9.51 3.97 -3.14
N ILE A 138 -9.62 3.36 -1.97
CA ILE A 138 -9.36 1.92 -1.77
C ILE A 138 -10.19 1.08 -2.75
N ALA A 139 -11.47 1.41 -2.92
CA ALA A 139 -12.38 0.72 -3.85
C ALA A 139 -11.89 0.72 -5.31
N TYR A 140 -11.15 1.74 -5.74
CA TYR A 140 -10.54 1.77 -7.07
C TYR A 140 -9.53 0.62 -7.24
N PHE A 141 -8.67 0.43 -6.26
CA PHE A 141 -7.67 -0.65 -6.29
C PHE A 141 -8.28 -2.04 -6.06
N ASP A 142 -9.35 -2.13 -5.28
CA ASP A 142 -10.08 -3.40 -5.12
C ASP A 142 -10.69 -3.86 -6.44
N ARG A 143 -11.25 -2.93 -7.23
CA ARG A 143 -11.74 -3.24 -8.60
C ARG A 143 -10.64 -3.68 -9.54
N LEU A 144 -9.41 -3.21 -9.34
CA LEU A 144 -8.23 -3.69 -10.07
C LEU A 144 -7.72 -5.05 -9.58
N GLY A 145 -8.27 -5.57 -8.49
CA GLY A 145 -7.91 -6.86 -7.93
C GLY A 145 -6.72 -6.81 -6.95
N VAL A 146 -6.39 -5.63 -6.40
CA VAL A 146 -5.34 -5.51 -5.37
C VAL A 146 -5.84 -6.15 -4.07
N PRO A 147 -5.14 -7.17 -3.51
CA PRO A 147 -5.55 -7.81 -2.28
C PRO A 147 -5.52 -6.86 -1.08
N ARG A 148 -6.29 -7.19 -0.04
CA ARG A 148 -6.23 -6.53 1.27
C ARG A 148 -5.65 -7.46 2.31
N LEU A 149 -4.86 -6.90 3.21
CA LEU A 149 -4.41 -7.59 4.43
C LEU A 149 -5.48 -7.48 5.54
N SER A 150 -6.13 -6.33 5.62
CA SER A 150 -7.21 -6.06 6.58
C SER A 150 -8.53 -6.72 6.18
#